data_09896eee3a409941931949acb4aadee7
#
_entry.id   09896eee3a409941931949acb4aadee7
#
_cell.length_a   1.000
_cell.length_b   1.000
_cell.length_c   1.000
_cell.angle_alpha   90.00
_cell.angle_beta   90.00
_cell.angle_gamma   90.00
#
_symmetry.space_group_name_H-M   'P 1'
#
loop_
_entity.id
_entity.type
_entity.pdbx_description
1 polymer ?
#
loop_
_entity_poly.entity_id
_entity_poly.type
_entity_poly.pdbx_seq_one_letter_code
_entity_poly.pdbx_strand_id
1 'polypeptide(L)'
;ASTSWTRFPRMGFLSHFKPTAPDGLAENATYEPYLFHKPSDYVTKLSQDYHLNAFQFYDWQYRHEQPVAKGDLKNKWPLWYRDTYASAATINSYMTKADAVGAASLAYSMAYAVNDGYDTNAIKEDWILREDNGSYWQRDFGHQWWLHLPPNTPTPQNHMTMMNVNDEGWRTYITGQYVTQKNEFKFDGTHIDTLGQTHKKDASGNDLDLTEGLSALVNETATQTQGAVGINLPDGAGNDKVIPGSSTYLYTELWDNNETNAQVASYLQGVRATGTKKPMVVTAYANDYDPTTRYWDAAAKEYKHPEIAADNGVRIEAESDQARVSGDVTIVSGDASASGGSYASGISKDGDAVTFTVDAGQGGTFTFSPRYSSPQADGANHQVMIDMGKKGQQKLLKYVTFNKTQSDSDWREDISINVELTPGTHTISFPIDKYEKYAPVNIDCITFREFN
;
A
#
# COMPACT_ATOMS: atom_id res chain seq x y z
N ALA A 1 -14.03 25.08 -13.24
CA ALA A 1 -12.78 24.30 -13.19
C ALA A 1 -12.78 23.32 -14.36
N SER A 2 -11.65 23.14 -15.03
CA SER A 2 -11.56 22.16 -16.13
C SER A 2 -11.73 20.76 -15.56
N THR A 3 -12.65 19.99 -16.13
CA THR A 3 -12.84 18.58 -15.81
C THR A 3 -11.80 17.69 -16.51
N SER A 4 -10.98 18.26 -17.39
CA SER A 4 -9.95 17.52 -18.10
C SER A 4 -8.87 16.99 -17.14
N TRP A 5 -8.92 15.71 -16.86
CA TRP A 5 -7.94 15.03 -16.04
C TRP A 5 -6.51 15.10 -16.65
N THR A 6 -6.39 15.15 -17.97
CA THR A 6 -5.08 15.29 -18.65
C THR A 6 -4.44 16.65 -18.46
N ARG A 7 -5.19 17.66 -18.03
CA ARG A 7 -4.68 19.00 -17.73
C ARG A 7 -4.45 19.23 -16.24
N PHE A 8 -5.32 18.66 -15.41
CA PHE A 8 -5.30 18.79 -13.96
C PHE A 8 -5.59 17.42 -13.33
N PRO A 9 -4.66 16.45 -13.40
CA PRO A 9 -4.87 15.15 -12.82
C PRO A 9 -4.98 15.24 -11.29
N ARG A 10 -6.04 14.68 -10.77
CA ARG A 10 -6.22 14.38 -9.35
C ARG A 10 -6.44 12.89 -9.27
N MET A 11 -5.36 12.18 -9.00
CA MET A 11 -5.32 10.74 -9.10
C MET A 11 -5.54 10.07 -7.76
N GLY A 12 -6.23 8.94 -7.80
CA GLY A 12 -6.33 8.00 -6.71
C GLY A 12 -6.09 6.59 -7.17
N PHE A 13 -5.92 5.69 -6.21
CA PHE A 13 -5.72 4.27 -6.47
C PHE A 13 -7.03 3.51 -6.27
N LEU A 14 -7.31 2.58 -7.16
CA LEU A 14 -8.26 1.50 -6.94
C LEU A 14 -7.47 0.21 -6.86
N SER A 15 -7.66 -0.52 -5.78
CA SER A 15 -7.12 -1.86 -5.57
C SER A 15 -8.26 -2.76 -5.11
N HIS A 16 -8.04 -4.09 -5.04
CA HIS A 16 -9.06 -5.03 -4.56
C HIS A 16 -10.22 -5.27 -5.53
N PHE A 17 -9.87 -5.94 -6.62
CA PHE A 17 -10.84 -6.33 -7.67
C PHE A 17 -11.39 -7.74 -7.46
N LYS A 18 -11.62 -8.12 -6.19
CA LYS A 18 -12.17 -9.44 -5.84
C LYS A 18 -13.52 -9.69 -6.54
N PRO A 19 -13.83 -10.94 -6.86
CA PRO A 19 -15.19 -11.30 -7.30
C PRO A 19 -16.22 -10.79 -6.31
N THR A 20 -17.28 -10.17 -6.81
CA THR A 20 -18.43 -9.76 -5.99
C THR A 20 -19.52 -10.79 -6.05
N ALA A 21 -20.18 -11.06 -4.92
CA ALA A 21 -21.40 -11.85 -4.90
C ALA A 21 -22.52 -11.14 -5.69
N PRO A 22 -23.60 -11.85 -6.09
CA PRO A 22 -24.70 -11.28 -6.87
C PRO A 22 -25.36 -10.04 -6.25
N ASP A 23 -25.25 -9.87 -4.94
CA ASP A 23 -25.71 -8.70 -4.19
C ASP A 23 -24.73 -7.52 -4.20
N GLY A 24 -23.59 -7.69 -4.88
CA GLY A 24 -22.53 -6.68 -4.97
C GLY A 24 -21.57 -6.66 -3.78
N LEU A 25 -21.63 -7.64 -2.89
CA LEU A 25 -20.67 -7.84 -1.81
C LEU A 25 -19.55 -8.80 -2.26
N ALA A 26 -18.34 -8.59 -1.74
CA ALA A 26 -17.23 -9.51 -2.00
C ALA A 26 -17.52 -10.90 -1.40
N GLU A 27 -17.15 -11.97 -2.10
CA GLU A 27 -17.42 -13.37 -1.70
C GLU A 27 -16.90 -13.73 -0.30
N ASN A 28 -15.94 -12.99 0.25
CA ASN A 28 -15.36 -13.19 1.58
C ASN A 28 -15.50 -11.96 2.47
N ALA A 29 -16.69 -11.42 2.57
CA ALA A 29 -17.03 -10.24 3.35
C ALA A 29 -16.61 -10.28 4.83
N THR A 30 -16.21 -11.42 5.35
CA THR A 30 -15.82 -11.60 6.74
C THR A 30 -14.40 -11.11 7.06
N TYR A 31 -13.53 -10.94 6.05
CA TYR A 31 -12.10 -10.67 6.27
C TYR A 31 -11.66 -9.22 6.08
N GLU A 32 -12.44 -8.41 5.41
CA GLU A 32 -12.07 -7.04 5.09
C GLU A 32 -13.27 -6.10 5.13
N PRO A 33 -13.88 -5.86 6.29
CA PRO A 33 -15.11 -5.09 6.40
C PRO A 33 -15.00 -3.63 5.91
N TYR A 34 -13.79 -3.09 5.79
CA TYR A 34 -13.54 -1.74 5.27
C TYR A 34 -13.37 -1.71 3.73
N LEU A 35 -13.30 -2.85 3.07
CA LEU A 35 -13.16 -2.96 1.61
C LEU A 35 -14.50 -3.20 0.90
N PHE A 36 -15.61 -3.21 1.62
CA PHE A 36 -16.95 -3.51 1.13
C PHE A 36 -17.68 -2.29 0.64
N HIS A 37 -17.04 -1.52 -0.19
CA HIS A 37 -17.78 -0.52 -0.95
C HIS A 37 -18.22 -1.15 -2.27
N LYS A 38 -19.51 -1.02 -2.58
CA LYS A 38 -19.94 -1.26 -3.95
C LYS A 38 -19.09 -0.37 -4.84
N PRO A 39 -18.57 -0.85 -5.97
CA PRO A 39 -17.76 -0.04 -6.86
C PRO A 39 -18.36 1.33 -7.16
N SER A 40 -19.70 1.40 -7.32
CA SER A 40 -20.43 2.65 -7.53
C SER A 40 -20.25 3.67 -6.41
N ASP A 41 -20.36 3.22 -5.18
CA ASP A 41 -20.39 4.12 -4.03
C ASP A 41 -18.98 4.63 -3.76
N TYR A 42 -17.99 3.74 -3.88
CA TYR A 42 -16.58 4.09 -3.65
C TYR A 42 -16.07 5.09 -4.69
N VAL A 43 -16.24 4.80 -5.99
CA VAL A 43 -15.81 5.71 -7.07
C VAL A 43 -16.55 7.02 -7.00
N THR A 44 -17.87 7.00 -6.74
CA THR A 44 -18.68 8.20 -6.60
C THR A 44 -18.17 9.07 -5.46
N LYS A 45 -17.92 8.49 -4.30
CA LYS A 45 -17.36 9.18 -3.13
C LYS A 45 -16.00 9.81 -3.45
N LEU A 46 -15.08 9.03 -4.02
CA LEU A 46 -13.75 9.54 -4.39
C LEU A 46 -13.83 10.71 -5.38
N SER A 47 -14.77 10.66 -6.33
CA SER A 47 -14.93 11.73 -7.31
C SER A 47 -15.66 12.95 -6.76
N GLN A 48 -16.72 12.79 -5.96
CA GLN A 48 -17.55 13.89 -5.47
C GLN A 48 -16.97 14.54 -4.22
N ASP A 49 -16.53 13.75 -3.25
CA ASP A 49 -16.05 14.27 -1.96
C ASP A 49 -14.57 14.68 -2.05
N TYR A 50 -13.75 13.88 -2.76
CA TYR A 50 -12.30 14.11 -2.87
C TYR A 50 -11.90 14.71 -4.23
N HIS A 51 -12.87 14.92 -5.14
CA HIS A 51 -12.65 15.53 -6.45
C HIS A 51 -11.63 14.80 -7.33
N LEU A 52 -11.46 13.48 -7.16
CA LEU A 52 -10.58 12.69 -8.02
C LEU A 52 -11.19 12.57 -9.42
N ASN A 53 -10.36 12.66 -10.44
CA ASN A 53 -10.77 12.60 -11.84
C ASN A 53 -9.94 11.61 -12.68
N ALA A 54 -9.08 10.84 -12.05
CA ALA A 54 -8.36 9.73 -12.65
C ALA A 54 -8.08 8.65 -11.59
N PHE A 55 -8.21 7.40 -11.96
CA PHE A 55 -7.99 6.26 -11.09
C PHE A 55 -6.94 5.34 -11.69
N GLN A 56 -5.89 5.08 -10.94
CA GLN A 56 -4.94 4.03 -11.24
C GLN A 56 -5.50 2.72 -10.69
N PHE A 57 -5.72 1.77 -11.58
CA PHE A 57 -6.12 0.41 -11.25
C PHE A 57 -4.86 -0.35 -10.83
N TYR A 58 -4.61 -0.41 -9.54
CA TYR A 58 -3.39 -0.96 -8.96
C TYR A 58 -3.59 -2.44 -8.65
N ASP A 59 -2.60 -3.27 -9.01
CA ASP A 59 -2.63 -4.72 -8.77
C ASP A 59 -3.86 -5.45 -9.35
N TRP A 60 -4.34 -4.99 -10.50
CA TRP A 60 -5.45 -5.62 -11.21
C TRP A 60 -5.01 -6.78 -12.09
N GLN A 61 -3.73 -6.75 -12.55
CA GLN A 61 -3.19 -7.62 -13.58
C GLN A 61 -3.02 -9.08 -13.10
N TYR A 62 -3.12 -10.00 -14.06
CA TYR A 62 -2.81 -11.41 -13.81
C TYR A 62 -1.32 -11.61 -13.49
N ARG A 63 -0.47 -11.07 -14.35
CA ARG A 63 0.99 -11.09 -14.25
C ARG A 63 1.56 -9.80 -14.83
N HIS A 64 2.76 -9.42 -14.47
CA HIS A 64 3.35 -8.18 -15.02
C HIS A 64 3.63 -8.28 -16.53
N GLU A 65 4.18 -9.40 -16.98
CA GLU A 65 4.47 -9.65 -18.39
C GLU A 65 3.23 -10.04 -19.22
N GLN A 66 2.17 -10.43 -18.59
CA GLN A 66 0.88 -10.79 -19.19
C GLN A 66 -0.27 -10.29 -18.35
N PRO A 67 -0.59 -8.98 -18.38
CA PRO A 67 -1.59 -8.39 -17.50
C PRO A 67 -3.00 -8.95 -17.71
N VAL A 68 -3.34 -9.35 -18.93
CA VAL A 68 -4.65 -9.94 -19.25
C VAL A 68 -4.59 -11.47 -19.15
N ALA A 69 -5.34 -12.04 -18.24
CA ALA A 69 -5.48 -13.49 -18.12
C ALA A 69 -6.20 -14.09 -19.33
N LYS A 70 -5.84 -15.31 -19.70
CA LYS A 70 -6.37 -16.02 -20.87
C LYS A 70 -7.02 -17.36 -20.50
N GLY A 71 -7.72 -17.96 -21.44
CA GLY A 71 -8.33 -19.28 -21.27
C GLY A 71 -9.34 -19.31 -20.12
N ASP A 72 -9.25 -20.29 -19.26
CA ASP A 72 -10.15 -20.48 -18.13
C ASP A 72 -10.03 -19.39 -17.07
N LEU A 73 -8.91 -18.69 -17.05
CA LEU A 73 -8.63 -17.59 -16.10
C LEU A 73 -9.18 -16.24 -16.56
N LYS A 74 -9.69 -16.09 -17.79
CA LYS A 74 -10.06 -14.78 -18.37
C LYS A 74 -11.09 -13.97 -17.57
N ASN A 75 -11.91 -14.63 -16.76
CA ASN A 75 -12.97 -13.99 -15.97
C ASN A 75 -12.55 -13.76 -14.50
N LYS A 76 -11.67 -14.63 -14.00
CA LYS A 76 -11.19 -14.61 -12.62
C LYS A 76 -9.81 -15.23 -12.57
N TRP A 77 -8.85 -14.52 -12.00
CA TRP A 77 -7.46 -14.99 -11.92
C TRP A 77 -6.87 -14.74 -10.54
N PRO A 78 -5.95 -15.63 -10.07
CA PRO A 78 -5.21 -15.39 -8.85
C PRO A 78 -4.26 -14.21 -9.05
N LEU A 79 -4.15 -13.35 -8.04
CA LEU A 79 -3.10 -12.33 -8.02
C LEU A 79 -1.76 -12.98 -7.70
N TRP A 80 -0.73 -12.56 -8.42
CA TRP A 80 0.60 -13.19 -8.39
C TRP A 80 1.29 -13.15 -7.02
N TYR A 81 0.92 -12.25 -6.13
CA TYR A 81 1.57 -12.03 -4.85
C TYR A 81 0.61 -11.94 -3.65
N ARG A 82 -0.69 -12.12 -3.87
CA ARG A 82 -1.70 -12.11 -2.82
C ARG A 82 -2.55 -13.36 -2.87
N ASP A 83 -2.91 -13.86 -1.71
CA ASP A 83 -3.89 -14.94 -1.59
C ASP A 83 -5.31 -14.43 -1.86
N THR A 84 -5.50 -13.91 -3.06
CA THR A 84 -6.78 -13.40 -3.49
C THR A 84 -6.90 -13.47 -5.01
N TYR A 85 -8.09 -13.19 -5.50
CA TYR A 85 -8.41 -13.20 -6.92
C TYR A 85 -8.81 -11.81 -7.38
N ALA A 86 -8.50 -11.49 -8.64
CA ALA A 86 -9.13 -10.40 -9.37
C ALA A 86 -10.23 -10.95 -10.29
N SER A 87 -11.22 -10.13 -10.57
CA SER A 87 -12.37 -10.46 -11.42
C SER A 87 -12.53 -9.42 -12.51
N ALA A 88 -12.62 -9.88 -13.77
CA ALA A 88 -12.91 -9.02 -14.91
C ALA A 88 -14.23 -8.25 -14.73
N ALA A 89 -15.26 -8.91 -14.16
CA ALA A 89 -16.55 -8.28 -13.90
C ALA A 89 -16.45 -7.12 -12.90
N THR A 90 -15.67 -7.29 -11.85
CA THR A 90 -15.44 -6.25 -10.84
C THR A 90 -14.65 -5.09 -11.43
N ILE A 91 -13.58 -5.35 -12.17
CA ILE A 91 -12.79 -4.33 -12.87
C ILE A 91 -13.70 -3.51 -13.79
N ASN A 92 -14.48 -4.17 -14.66
CA ASN A 92 -15.42 -3.50 -15.56
C ASN A 92 -16.50 -2.69 -14.81
N SER A 93 -16.94 -3.15 -13.64
CA SER A 93 -17.86 -2.38 -12.80
C SER A 93 -17.23 -1.09 -12.30
N TYR A 94 -15.99 -1.12 -11.83
CA TYR A 94 -15.24 0.09 -11.44
C TYR A 94 -15.05 1.04 -12.62
N MET A 95 -14.68 0.53 -13.80
CA MET A 95 -14.49 1.33 -15.00
C MET A 95 -15.80 2.01 -15.44
N THR A 96 -16.91 1.26 -15.47
CA THR A 96 -18.24 1.81 -15.78
C THR A 96 -18.61 2.95 -14.83
N LYS A 97 -18.23 2.84 -13.55
CA LYS A 97 -18.52 3.90 -12.58
C LYS A 97 -17.58 5.10 -12.72
N ALA A 98 -16.31 4.86 -13.05
CA ALA A 98 -15.36 5.94 -13.37
C ALA A 98 -15.85 6.74 -14.59
N ASP A 99 -16.26 6.08 -15.65
CA ASP A 99 -16.84 6.70 -16.85
C ASP A 99 -18.08 7.54 -16.50
N ALA A 100 -18.97 7.01 -15.68
CA ALA A 100 -20.22 7.69 -15.29
C ALA A 100 -19.97 9.00 -14.51
N VAL A 101 -18.85 9.13 -13.83
CA VAL A 101 -18.45 10.36 -13.12
C VAL A 101 -17.43 11.19 -13.93
N GLY A 102 -17.09 10.79 -15.15
CA GLY A 102 -16.13 11.46 -16.03
C GLY A 102 -14.66 11.35 -15.56
N ALA A 103 -14.35 10.33 -14.81
CA ALA A 103 -12.98 10.04 -14.36
C ALA A 103 -12.30 9.00 -15.26
N ALA A 104 -11.00 9.19 -15.49
CA ALA A 104 -10.21 8.26 -16.29
C ALA A 104 -9.84 7.00 -15.53
N SER A 105 -9.75 5.88 -16.24
CA SER A 105 -9.27 4.59 -15.77
C SER A 105 -7.91 4.27 -16.37
N LEU A 106 -6.88 4.14 -15.54
CA LEU A 106 -5.50 3.91 -15.97
C LEU A 106 -5.01 2.55 -15.48
N ALA A 107 -4.58 1.71 -16.42
CA ALA A 107 -4.02 0.40 -16.06
C ALA A 107 -2.62 0.58 -15.46
N TYR A 108 -2.41 0.09 -14.25
CA TYR A 108 -1.08 -0.08 -13.68
C TYR A 108 -0.32 -1.19 -14.42
N SER A 109 0.93 -0.94 -14.74
CA SER A 109 1.81 -1.89 -15.41
C SER A 109 3.27 -1.58 -15.09
N MET A 110 4.08 -2.61 -14.85
CA MET A 110 5.53 -2.45 -14.66
C MET A 110 6.24 -2.29 -16.00
N ALA A 111 7.26 -1.42 -16.05
CA ALA A 111 8.09 -1.20 -17.24
C ALA A 111 8.89 -2.45 -17.64
N TYR A 112 9.32 -3.23 -16.65
CA TYR A 112 10.38 -4.22 -16.86
C TYR A 112 10.29 -5.43 -15.91
N ALA A 113 9.10 -5.89 -15.55
CA ALA A 113 8.97 -7.01 -14.65
C ALA A 113 8.31 -8.23 -15.30
N VAL A 114 8.85 -9.40 -14.98
CA VAL A 114 8.22 -10.71 -15.23
C VAL A 114 8.10 -11.47 -13.92
N ASN A 115 7.00 -12.19 -13.73
CA ASN A 115 6.78 -13.01 -12.55
C ASN A 115 7.39 -14.40 -12.71
N ASP A 116 7.69 -15.06 -11.61
CA ASP A 116 8.16 -16.45 -11.62
C ASP A 116 7.25 -17.36 -12.45
N GLY A 117 7.86 -18.30 -13.18
CA GLY A 117 7.13 -19.19 -14.08
C GLY A 117 6.63 -18.50 -15.36
N TYR A 118 7.26 -17.41 -15.78
CA TYR A 118 7.00 -16.81 -17.09
C TYR A 118 7.28 -17.79 -18.25
N ASP A 119 6.62 -17.55 -19.41
CA ASP A 119 6.82 -18.38 -20.59
C ASP A 119 8.20 -18.09 -21.24
N THR A 120 9.14 -19.03 -21.09
CA THR A 120 10.50 -18.93 -21.65
C THR A 120 10.54 -18.98 -23.18
N ASN A 121 9.45 -19.36 -23.86
CA ASN A 121 9.35 -19.24 -25.32
C ASN A 121 9.08 -17.79 -25.75
N ALA A 122 8.36 -17.05 -24.91
CA ALA A 122 8.00 -15.66 -25.17
C ALA A 122 9.03 -14.68 -24.60
N ILE A 123 9.54 -14.94 -23.40
CA ILE A 123 10.52 -14.11 -22.71
C ILE A 123 11.92 -14.66 -22.91
N LYS A 124 12.81 -13.83 -23.43
CA LYS A 124 14.19 -14.23 -23.73
C LYS A 124 15.09 -13.99 -22.53
N GLU A 125 15.99 -14.92 -22.28
CA GLU A 125 16.96 -14.81 -21.18
C GLU A 125 17.92 -13.61 -21.36
N ASP A 126 18.26 -13.26 -22.61
CA ASP A 126 19.10 -12.12 -22.95
C ASP A 126 18.48 -10.78 -22.55
N TRP A 127 17.18 -10.74 -22.31
CA TRP A 127 16.49 -9.53 -21.85
C TRP A 127 16.62 -9.32 -20.35
N ILE A 128 17.09 -10.31 -19.59
CA ILE A 128 17.16 -10.24 -18.11
C ILE A 128 18.33 -9.35 -17.71
N LEU A 129 18.02 -8.35 -16.89
CA LEU A 129 19.01 -7.49 -16.25
C LEU A 129 19.79 -8.24 -15.17
N ARG A 130 21.03 -7.83 -14.97
CA ARG A 130 21.95 -8.41 -13.99
C ARG A 130 22.35 -7.41 -12.92
N GLU A 131 22.65 -7.93 -11.74
CA GLU A 131 23.36 -7.22 -10.70
C GLU A 131 24.89 -7.22 -10.98
N ASP A 132 25.64 -6.43 -10.23
CA ASP A 132 27.10 -6.34 -10.40
C ASP A 132 27.85 -7.67 -10.25
N ASN A 133 27.31 -8.57 -9.45
CA ASN A 133 27.84 -9.93 -9.26
C ASN A 133 27.44 -10.93 -10.36
N GLY A 134 26.71 -10.49 -11.38
CA GLY A 134 26.23 -11.30 -12.49
C GLY A 134 24.94 -12.08 -12.24
N SER A 135 24.38 -12.04 -11.02
CA SER A 135 23.08 -12.65 -10.75
C SER A 135 21.94 -11.88 -11.43
N TYR A 136 20.77 -12.49 -11.62
CA TYR A 136 19.60 -11.81 -12.11
C TYR A 136 19.21 -10.65 -11.18
N TRP A 137 18.86 -9.51 -11.74
CA TRP A 137 18.21 -8.48 -10.95
C TRP A 137 16.78 -8.91 -10.65
N GLN A 138 16.57 -9.31 -9.41
CA GLN A 138 15.28 -9.78 -8.91
C GLN A 138 14.87 -9.00 -7.67
N ARG A 139 13.57 -8.90 -7.48
CA ARG A 139 12.96 -8.46 -6.22
C ARG A 139 12.19 -9.62 -5.66
N ASP A 140 12.59 -10.04 -4.48
CA ASP A 140 11.85 -10.97 -3.65
C ASP A 140 10.88 -10.15 -2.80
N PHE A 141 9.58 -10.36 -3.02
CA PHE A 141 8.56 -9.76 -2.15
C PHE A 141 8.31 -10.60 -0.91
N GLY A 142 9.06 -11.68 -0.73
CA GLY A 142 9.04 -12.56 0.42
C GLY A 142 7.69 -13.26 0.60
N HIS A 143 7.58 -14.07 1.62
CA HIS A 143 6.31 -14.35 2.27
C HIS A 143 5.89 -13.06 2.98
N GLN A 144 5.29 -12.17 2.22
CA GLN A 144 4.66 -11.05 2.86
C GLN A 144 3.56 -11.67 3.73
N TRP A 145 3.60 -11.40 5.01
CA TRP A 145 2.74 -11.96 6.06
C TRP A 145 1.22 -11.86 5.78
N TRP A 146 0.82 -11.09 4.79
CA TRP A 146 -0.57 -11.01 4.28
C TRP A 146 -0.92 -12.05 3.20
N LEU A 147 0.04 -12.90 2.77
CA LEU A 147 -0.21 -13.99 1.85
C LEU A 147 -0.69 -15.22 2.62
N HIS A 148 -2.00 -15.31 2.77
CA HIS A 148 -2.66 -16.51 3.30
C HIS A 148 -2.83 -17.53 2.19
N LEU A 149 -1.78 -18.26 1.85
CA LEU A 149 -1.91 -19.38 0.94
C LEU A 149 -2.57 -20.55 1.67
N PRO A 150 -3.55 -21.24 1.03
CA PRO A 150 -4.08 -22.47 1.58
C PRO A 150 -2.95 -23.44 1.93
N PRO A 151 -3.08 -24.23 3.03
CA PRO A 151 -2.11 -25.27 3.34
C PRO A 151 -1.86 -26.15 2.12
N ASN A 152 -0.62 -26.39 1.76
CA ASN A 152 -0.15 -27.14 0.59
C ASN A 152 -0.28 -26.46 -0.78
N THR A 153 -0.62 -25.18 -0.87
CA THR A 153 -0.37 -24.44 -2.10
C THR A 153 1.14 -24.36 -2.29
N PRO A 154 1.71 -24.75 -3.46
CA PRO A 154 3.11 -24.47 -3.75
C PRO A 154 3.27 -22.97 -3.55
N THR A 155 4.18 -22.60 -2.67
CA THR A 155 4.54 -21.19 -2.45
C THR A 155 4.87 -20.61 -3.83
N PRO A 156 4.10 -19.66 -4.38
CA PRO A 156 4.58 -18.93 -5.51
C PRO A 156 5.91 -18.35 -5.08
N GLN A 157 6.94 -18.60 -5.85
CA GLN A 157 8.16 -17.84 -5.69
C GLN A 157 7.75 -16.43 -6.09
N ASN A 158 7.65 -15.53 -5.13
CA ASN A 158 7.13 -14.17 -5.35
C ASN A 158 8.24 -13.25 -5.84
N HIS A 159 9.05 -13.75 -6.78
CA HIS A 159 10.07 -12.93 -7.41
C HIS A 159 9.51 -12.21 -8.63
N MET A 160 9.92 -10.96 -8.76
CA MET A 160 9.91 -10.27 -10.04
C MET A 160 11.33 -10.25 -10.59
N THR A 161 11.50 -10.75 -11.80
CA THR A 161 12.76 -10.66 -12.54
C THR A 161 12.69 -9.46 -13.48
N MET A 162 13.72 -8.62 -13.48
CA MET A 162 13.72 -7.35 -14.20
C MET A 162 14.32 -7.48 -15.60
N MET A 163 13.66 -6.86 -16.57
CA MET A 163 13.96 -6.92 -17.99
C MET A 163 14.64 -5.64 -18.50
N ASN A 164 15.50 -5.79 -19.46
CA ASN A 164 16.22 -4.70 -20.10
C ASN A 164 15.31 -3.88 -21.03
N VAL A 165 14.87 -2.71 -20.57
CA VAL A 165 14.06 -1.80 -21.39
C VAL A 165 14.85 -1.17 -22.56
N ASN A 166 16.18 -1.28 -22.60
CA ASN A 166 16.96 -0.88 -23.76
C ASN A 166 16.87 -1.90 -24.90
N ASP A 167 16.44 -3.13 -24.60
CA ASP A 167 16.19 -4.15 -25.62
C ASP A 167 14.86 -3.91 -26.34
N GLU A 168 14.91 -3.77 -27.66
CA GLU A 168 13.73 -3.53 -28.48
C GLU A 168 12.75 -4.71 -28.45
N GLY A 169 13.26 -5.93 -28.33
CA GLY A 169 12.43 -7.13 -28.26
C GLY A 169 11.57 -7.13 -27.00
N TRP A 170 12.17 -6.78 -25.85
CA TRP A 170 11.41 -6.62 -24.61
C TRP A 170 10.37 -5.49 -24.76
N ARG A 171 10.76 -4.30 -25.24
CA ARG A 171 9.81 -3.19 -25.41
C ARG A 171 8.65 -3.55 -26.33
N THR A 172 8.95 -4.20 -27.46
CA THR A 172 7.91 -4.67 -28.40
C THR A 172 6.95 -5.64 -27.71
N TYR A 173 7.49 -6.60 -26.95
CA TYR A 173 6.69 -7.57 -26.24
C TYR A 173 5.76 -6.89 -25.21
N ILE A 174 6.32 -6.07 -24.32
CA ILE A 174 5.53 -5.50 -23.21
C ILE A 174 4.53 -4.43 -23.71
N THR A 175 4.90 -3.65 -24.73
CA THR A 175 3.96 -2.71 -25.35
C THR A 175 2.79 -3.43 -26.01
N GLY A 176 3.03 -4.60 -26.63
CA GLY A 176 1.96 -5.47 -27.13
C GLY A 176 0.99 -5.93 -26.04
N GLN A 177 1.49 -6.17 -24.81
CA GLN A 177 0.64 -6.48 -23.66
C GLN A 177 -0.18 -5.25 -23.23
N TYR A 178 0.39 -4.03 -23.27
CA TYR A 178 -0.33 -2.80 -22.99
C TYR A 178 -1.43 -2.51 -24.01
N VAL A 179 -1.20 -2.82 -25.28
CA VAL A 179 -2.25 -2.78 -26.32
C VAL A 179 -3.36 -3.78 -25.99
N THR A 180 -2.99 -4.99 -25.59
CA THR A 180 -3.96 -6.03 -25.22
C THR A 180 -4.83 -5.61 -24.04
N GLN A 181 -4.25 -5.11 -22.95
CA GLN A 181 -5.03 -4.66 -21.79
C GLN A 181 -6.00 -3.53 -22.14
N LYS A 182 -5.56 -2.57 -22.96
CA LYS A 182 -6.43 -1.49 -23.42
C LYS A 182 -7.59 -1.99 -24.26
N ASN A 183 -7.33 -2.94 -25.17
CA ASN A 183 -8.38 -3.48 -26.05
C ASN A 183 -9.41 -4.33 -25.29
N GLU A 184 -8.97 -5.12 -24.31
CA GLU A 184 -9.84 -6.00 -23.54
C GLU A 184 -10.68 -5.22 -22.51
N PHE A 185 -10.08 -4.33 -21.76
CA PHE A 185 -10.73 -3.62 -20.65
C PHE A 185 -11.10 -2.18 -20.97
N LYS A 186 -10.70 -1.63 -22.13
CA LYS A 186 -11.00 -0.24 -22.53
C LYS A 186 -10.43 0.83 -21.59
N PHE A 187 -9.30 0.56 -20.95
CA PHE A 187 -8.60 1.57 -20.17
C PHE A 187 -8.30 2.84 -21.01
N ASP A 188 -8.44 4.01 -20.40
CA ASP A 188 -8.11 5.29 -21.04
C ASP A 188 -6.61 5.45 -21.27
N GLY A 189 -5.82 4.80 -20.43
CA GLY A 189 -4.37 4.85 -20.55
C GLY A 189 -3.64 3.80 -19.74
N THR A 190 -2.31 3.87 -19.81
CA THR A 190 -1.39 3.02 -19.07
C THR A 190 -0.56 3.87 -18.13
N HIS A 191 -0.50 3.48 -16.87
CA HIS A 191 0.43 3.98 -15.89
C HIS A 191 1.59 2.98 -15.77
N ILE A 192 2.75 3.38 -16.25
CA ILE A 192 3.96 2.55 -16.24
C ILE A 192 4.71 2.82 -14.94
N ASP A 193 5.01 1.76 -14.20
CA ASP A 193 5.76 1.86 -12.95
C ASP A 193 7.18 1.38 -13.09
N THR A 194 8.08 1.95 -12.28
CA THR A 194 9.49 1.59 -12.21
C THR A 194 9.97 1.53 -10.76
N LEU A 195 11.11 0.91 -10.53
CA LEU A 195 11.77 0.85 -9.22
C LEU A 195 12.77 2.00 -8.98
N GLY A 196 12.82 3.00 -9.88
CA GLY A 196 13.72 4.15 -9.75
C GLY A 196 15.20 3.87 -10.01
N GLN A 197 15.60 2.62 -10.18
CA GLN A 197 16.97 2.26 -10.52
C GLN A 197 17.19 2.38 -12.03
N THR A 198 18.20 3.15 -12.44
CA THR A 198 18.47 3.46 -13.85
C THR A 198 19.74 2.83 -14.38
N HIS A 199 20.57 2.24 -13.52
CA HIS A 199 21.84 1.61 -13.91
C HIS A 199 21.86 0.14 -13.50
N LYS A 200 22.08 -0.73 -14.46
CA LYS A 200 22.21 -2.19 -14.31
C LYS A 200 23.14 -2.75 -15.35
N LYS A 201 23.34 -4.07 -15.33
CA LYS A 201 24.11 -4.79 -16.34
C LYS A 201 23.21 -5.58 -17.28
N ASP A 202 23.64 -5.69 -18.54
CA ASP A 202 23.02 -6.61 -19.49
C ASP A 202 23.43 -8.07 -19.25
N ALA A 203 22.91 -9.00 -20.04
CA ALA A 203 23.24 -10.43 -19.97
C ALA A 203 24.73 -10.72 -20.22
N SER A 204 25.46 -9.84 -20.90
CA SER A 204 26.90 -9.94 -21.16
C SER A 204 27.76 -9.26 -20.09
N GLY A 205 27.15 -8.63 -19.09
CA GLY A 205 27.84 -7.93 -18.01
C GLY A 205 28.25 -6.49 -18.33
N ASN A 206 27.77 -5.91 -19.43
CA ASN A 206 28.02 -4.50 -19.74
C ASN A 206 27.11 -3.59 -18.91
N ASP A 207 27.64 -2.43 -18.51
CA ASP A 207 26.86 -1.42 -17.81
C ASP A 207 25.82 -0.78 -18.74
N LEU A 208 24.61 -0.64 -18.26
CA LEU A 208 23.48 -0.04 -18.95
C LEU A 208 22.92 1.15 -18.17
N ASP A 209 22.66 2.24 -18.88
CA ASP A 209 21.73 3.29 -18.47
C ASP A 209 20.36 2.99 -19.10
N LEU A 210 19.36 2.76 -18.25
CA LEU A 210 18.01 2.36 -18.66
C LEU A 210 17.14 3.54 -19.08
N THR A 211 17.58 4.78 -18.89
CA THR A 211 16.75 5.98 -19.06
C THR A 211 16.30 6.20 -20.51
N GLU A 212 17.16 5.88 -21.49
CA GLU A 212 16.78 5.95 -22.91
C GLU A 212 15.73 4.89 -23.26
N GLY A 213 15.87 3.67 -22.74
CA GLY A 213 14.87 2.60 -22.93
C GLY A 213 13.53 2.93 -22.29
N LEU A 214 13.52 3.56 -21.10
CA LEU A 214 12.29 4.03 -20.46
C LEU A 214 11.61 5.11 -21.32
N SER A 215 12.38 6.04 -21.87
CA SER A 215 11.86 7.06 -22.79
C SER A 215 11.28 6.44 -24.05
N ALA A 216 11.99 5.48 -24.65
CA ALA A 216 11.52 4.74 -25.82
C ALA A 216 10.22 3.98 -25.51
N LEU A 217 10.16 3.26 -24.37
CA LEU A 217 8.96 2.53 -23.95
C LEU A 217 7.73 3.44 -23.82
N VAL A 218 7.88 4.61 -23.21
CA VAL A 218 6.79 5.60 -23.11
C VAL A 218 6.29 6.04 -24.47
N ASN A 219 7.21 6.34 -25.41
CA ASN A 219 6.88 6.80 -26.76
C ASN A 219 6.21 5.69 -27.59
N GLU A 220 6.72 4.48 -27.52
CA GLU A 220 6.15 3.30 -28.19
C GLU A 220 4.77 2.98 -27.62
N THR A 221 4.60 3.03 -26.30
CA THR A 221 3.30 2.82 -25.64
C THR A 221 2.28 3.86 -26.10
N ALA A 222 2.63 5.14 -26.08
CA ALA A 222 1.73 6.21 -26.52
C ALA A 222 1.30 6.01 -27.98
N THR A 223 2.24 5.66 -28.86
CA THR A 223 1.99 5.45 -30.29
C THR A 223 1.10 4.23 -30.53
N GLN A 224 1.39 3.10 -29.90
CA GLN A 224 0.70 1.84 -30.19
C GLN A 224 -0.66 1.76 -29.50
N THR A 225 -0.77 2.27 -28.27
CA THR A 225 -2.04 2.24 -27.55
C THR A 225 -2.97 3.39 -27.93
N GLN A 226 -2.44 4.49 -28.46
CA GLN A 226 -3.19 5.74 -28.68
C GLN A 226 -3.96 6.19 -27.43
N GLY A 227 -3.47 5.80 -26.26
CA GLY A 227 -4.03 6.11 -24.94
C GLY A 227 -3.14 7.09 -24.19
N ALA A 228 -3.64 7.54 -23.05
CA ALA A 228 -2.81 8.31 -22.14
C ALA A 228 -1.68 7.43 -21.56
N VAL A 229 -0.50 8.02 -21.39
CA VAL A 229 0.64 7.33 -20.78
C VAL A 229 1.22 8.20 -19.68
N GLY A 230 1.35 7.63 -18.50
CA GLY A 230 2.15 8.16 -17.41
C GLY A 230 3.24 7.18 -17.03
N ILE A 231 4.31 7.67 -16.46
CA ILE A 231 5.39 6.84 -15.94
C ILE A 231 5.79 7.33 -14.56
N ASN A 232 5.92 6.40 -13.63
CA ASN A 232 6.49 6.65 -12.32
C ASN A 232 8.02 6.60 -12.41
N LEU A 233 8.65 7.70 -12.07
CA LEU A 233 10.09 7.86 -11.96
C LEU A 233 10.42 8.27 -10.53
N PRO A 234 10.57 7.30 -9.61
CA PRO A 234 10.88 7.58 -8.21
C PRO A 234 12.04 8.56 -8.08
N ASP A 235 11.87 9.58 -7.24
CA ASP A 235 12.83 10.68 -7.02
C ASP A 235 13.31 11.38 -8.29
N GLY A 236 12.58 11.22 -9.40
CA GLY A 236 12.89 11.83 -10.69
C GLY A 236 13.96 11.13 -11.51
N ALA A 237 14.26 9.89 -11.20
CA ALA A 237 15.26 9.09 -11.91
C ALA A 237 14.92 8.95 -13.41
N GLY A 238 15.70 9.59 -14.30
CA GLY A 238 15.48 9.58 -15.76
C GLY A 238 14.51 10.64 -16.29
N ASN A 239 14.10 11.59 -15.49
CA ASN A 239 13.21 12.68 -15.89
C ASN A 239 13.71 13.44 -17.14
N ASP A 240 15.00 13.71 -17.26
CA ASP A 240 15.61 14.43 -18.37
C ASP A 240 15.37 13.76 -19.74
N LYS A 241 15.25 12.44 -19.76
CA LYS A 241 14.99 11.63 -20.96
C LYS A 241 13.50 11.47 -21.26
N VAL A 242 12.68 11.34 -20.21
CA VAL A 242 11.26 11.04 -20.36
C VAL A 242 10.40 12.31 -20.51
N ILE A 243 10.78 13.42 -19.88
CA ILE A 243 10.04 14.70 -19.96
C ILE A 243 9.80 15.17 -21.40
N PRO A 244 10.78 15.12 -22.33
CA PRO A 244 10.56 15.54 -23.72
C PRO A 244 9.64 14.62 -24.52
N GLY A 245 9.44 13.38 -24.08
CA GLY A 245 8.71 12.34 -24.81
C GLY A 245 7.19 12.48 -24.81
N SER A 246 6.50 11.41 -25.14
CA SER A 246 5.05 11.37 -25.40
C SER A 246 4.18 11.12 -24.18
N SER A 247 4.73 11.16 -22.95
CA SER A 247 3.93 10.99 -21.74
C SER A 247 2.85 12.06 -21.62
N THR A 248 1.64 11.67 -21.24
CA THR A 248 0.50 12.56 -21.05
C THR A 248 0.65 13.37 -19.75
N TYR A 249 1.21 12.74 -18.74
CA TYR A 249 1.51 13.32 -17.44
C TYR A 249 2.80 12.72 -16.90
N LEU A 250 3.42 13.43 -15.99
CA LEU A 250 4.55 12.97 -15.21
C LEU A 250 4.05 12.48 -13.86
N TYR A 251 4.71 11.47 -13.33
CA TYR A 251 4.42 10.94 -12.01
C TYR A 251 5.73 10.66 -11.28
N THR A 252 5.75 10.86 -10.01
CA THR A 252 6.88 10.50 -9.17
C THR A 252 6.42 10.10 -7.78
N GLU A 253 7.10 9.15 -7.21
CA GLU A 253 7.11 8.91 -5.77
C GLU A 253 8.34 9.59 -5.21
N LEU A 254 8.12 10.43 -4.20
CA LEU A 254 9.20 11.09 -3.48
C LEU A 254 9.46 10.32 -2.20
N TRP A 255 10.63 9.73 -2.14
CA TRP A 255 11.11 8.96 -0.99
C TRP A 255 12.09 9.78 -0.15
N ASP A 256 13.08 9.14 0.41
CA ASP A 256 14.13 9.73 1.22
C ASP A 256 14.69 11.03 0.61
N ASN A 257 14.92 12.05 1.42
CA ASN A 257 15.33 13.40 1.05
C ASN A 257 14.26 14.34 0.46
N ASN A 258 13.00 13.92 0.40
CA ASN A 258 11.87 14.75 0.00
C ASN A 258 10.76 14.79 1.07
N GLU A 259 11.15 14.86 2.33
CA GLU A 259 10.24 14.72 3.49
C GLU A 259 9.56 16.02 3.88
N THR A 260 10.07 17.16 3.40
CA THR A 260 9.52 18.47 3.73
C THR A 260 8.83 19.14 2.55
N ASN A 261 7.85 19.99 2.82
CA ASN A 261 7.19 20.79 1.79
C ASN A 261 8.18 21.62 0.96
N ALA A 262 9.29 22.09 1.56
CA ALA A 262 10.32 22.84 0.86
C ALA A 262 11.09 21.97 -0.14
N GLN A 263 11.40 20.74 0.22
CA GLN A 263 12.06 19.77 -0.67
C GLN A 263 11.15 19.39 -1.84
N VAL A 264 9.88 19.08 -1.57
CA VAL A 264 8.87 18.81 -2.62
C VAL A 264 8.74 20.03 -3.55
N ALA A 265 8.65 21.24 -3.02
CA ALA A 265 8.58 22.46 -3.82
C ALA A 265 9.83 22.66 -4.68
N SER A 266 11.02 22.40 -4.13
CA SER A 266 12.29 22.47 -4.87
C SER A 266 12.33 21.48 -6.03
N TYR A 267 11.93 20.24 -5.77
CA TYR A 267 11.81 19.21 -6.81
C TYR A 267 10.89 19.65 -7.95
N LEU A 268 9.69 20.14 -7.61
CA LEU A 268 8.73 20.63 -8.59
C LEU A 268 9.25 21.83 -9.40
N GLN A 269 9.97 22.74 -8.76
CA GLN A 269 10.62 23.87 -9.44
C GLN A 269 11.69 23.38 -10.41
N GLY A 270 12.51 22.39 -10.02
CA GLY A 270 13.48 21.74 -10.90
C GLY A 270 12.84 21.13 -12.15
N VAL A 271 11.76 20.39 -11.98
CA VAL A 271 11.01 19.83 -13.12
C VAL A 271 10.43 20.94 -14.00
N ARG A 272 9.87 22.01 -13.43
CA ARG A 272 9.35 23.16 -14.21
C ARG A 272 10.42 23.95 -14.92
N ALA A 273 11.64 24.01 -14.38
CA ALA A 273 12.79 24.65 -15.02
C ALA A 273 13.20 23.99 -16.36
N THR A 274 12.83 22.72 -16.59
CA THR A 274 12.99 22.06 -17.90
C THR A 274 12.10 22.68 -18.99
N GLY A 275 11.18 23.54 -18.65
CA GLY A 275 10.21 24.14 -19.57
C GLY A 275 8.97 23.28 -19.85
N THR A 276 8.86 22.11 -19.24
CA THR A 276 7.72 21.21 -19.46
C THR A 276 6.39 21.85 -19.06
N LYS A 277 5.36 21.63 -19.87
CA LYS A 277 3.97 22.01 -19.59
C LYS A 277 3.12 20.81 -19.14
N LYS A 278 3.70 19.62 -19.09
CA LYS A 278 2.99 18.41 -18.66
C LYS A 278 2.53 18.57 -17.21
N PRO A 279 1.32 18.13 -16.88
CA PRO A 279 0.90 18.03 -15.50
C PRO A 279 1.77 17.00 -14.77
N MET A 280 1.99 17.22 -13.50
CA MET A 280 2.76 16.32 -12.65
C MET A 280 1.93 15.88 -11.47
N VAL A 281 1.90 14.59 -11.24
CA VAL A 281 1.35 13.96 -10.04
C VAL A 281 2.52 13.60 -9.14
N VAL A 282 2.47 14.06 -7.92
CA VAL A 282 3.47 13.74 -6.90
C VAL A 282 2.79 12.90 -5.83
N THR A 283 3.30 11.71 -5.63
CA THR A 283 2.98 10.91 -4.46
C THR A 283 4.05 11.19 -3.42
N ALA A 284 3.70 12.02 -2.45
CA ALA A 284 4.52 12.21 -1.28
C ALA A 284 3.90 11.39 -0.15
N TYR A 285 4.70 10.57 0.45
CA TYR A 285 4.32 9.87 1.68
C TYR A 285 4.43 10.89 2.81
N ALA A 286 3.35 11.67 2.98
CA ALA A 286 3.28 12.72 4.00
C ALA A 286 3.17 12.07 5.39
N ASN A 287 4.28 11.54 5.84
CA ASN A 287 4.43 10.92 7.14
C ASN A 287 4.13 11.91 8.29
N ASP A 288 4.23 13.21 8.02
CA ASP A 288 3.93 14.28 8.97
C ASP A 288 2.46 14.33 9.44
N TYR A 289 1.55 13.67 8.70
CA TYR A 289 0.13 13.61 9.05
C TYR A 289 -0.28 12.32 9.76
N ASP A 290 0.60 11.33 9.81
CA ASP A 290 0.41 10.16 10.65
C ASP A 290 1.23 10.33 11.93
N PRO A 291 0.61 10.61 13.07
CA PRO A 291 1.33 10.78 14.33
C PRO A 291 2.02 9.48 14.79
N THR A 292 1.80 8.38 14.07
CA THR A 292 2.51 7.10 14.31
C THR A 292 3.80 7.00 13.53
N THR A 293 4.07 7.90 12.59
CA THR A 293 5.25 7.84 11.75
C THR A 293 6.42 8.61 12.34
N ARG A 294 7.59 7.97 12.22
CA ARG A 294 8.86 8.62 12.54
C ARG A 294 9.15 9.66 11.47
N TYR A 295 9.53 10.85 11.86
CA TYR A 295 10.15 11.77 10.94
C TYR A 295 11.68 11.74 11.11
N TRP A 296 12.40 11.92 9.99
CA TRP A 296 13.83 12.00 10.01
C TRP A 296 14.25 13.40 10.47
N ASP A 297 14.88 13.49 11.64
CA ASP A 297 15.53 14.73 12.09
C ASP A 297 16.95 14.81 11.48
N ALA A 298 17.08 15.57 10.40
CA ALA A 298 18.33 15.71 9.68
C ALA A 298 19.45 16.38 10.52
N ALA A 299 19.09 17.16 11.54
CA ALA A 299 20.05 17.81 12.43
C ALA A 299 20.59 16.82 13.47
N ALA A 300 19.71 16.00 14.01
CA ALA A 300 20.07 14.95 14.98
C ALA A 300 20.57 13.67 14.33
N LYS A 301 20.34 13.48 13.03
CA LYS A 301 20.59 12.22 12.26
C LYS A 301 19.93 11.00 12.89
N GLU A 302 18.70 11.16 13.32
CA GLU A 302 17.91 10.09 13.93
C GLU A 302 16.43 10.23 13.55
N TYR A 303 15.70 9.10 13.57
CA TYR A 303 14.25 9.14 13.46
C TYR A 303 13.66 9.58 14.80
N LYS A 304 12.89 10.66 14.78
CA LYS A 304 12.12 11.15 15.91
C LYS A 304 10.63 10.89 15.69
N HIS A 305 9.93 10.73 16.80
CA HIS A 305 8.48 10.77 16.80
C HIS A 305 8.02 12.18 17.13
N PRO A 306 6.90 12.67 16.55
CA PRO A 306 6.27 13.87 17.07
C PRO A 306 6.10 13.71 18.58
N GLU A 307 6.55 14.64 19.35
CA GLU A 307 6.23 14.64 20.77
C GLU A 307 4.72 14.66 20.91
N ILE A 308 4.16 13.58 21.43
CA ILE A 308 2.76 13.55 21.83
C ILE A 308 2.67 14.60 22.92
N ALA A 309 2.03 15.74 22.61
CA ALA A 309 1.92 16.85 23.53
C ALA A 309 1.46 16.34 24.90
N ALA A 310 2.15 16.77 25.96
CA ALA A 310 1.88 16.35 27.32
C ALA A 310 0.39 16.56 27.65
N ASP A 311 -0.20 15.65 28.01
CA ASP A 311 -1.38 14.88 28.00
C ASP A 311 -2.55 15.44 28.83
N ASN A 312 -3.70 15.57 28.18
CA ASN A 312 -5.02 15.65 28.84
C ASN A 312 -5.84 14.36 28.65
N GLY A 313 -5.21 13.24 28.24
CA GLY A 313 -5.90 11.97 28.00
C GLY A 313 -6.15 11.18 29.27
N VAL A 314 -7.16 10.34 29.24
CA VAL A 314 -7.41 9.35 30.28
C VAL A 314 -6.53 8.13 30.00
N ARG A 315 -5.66 7.80 30.96
CA ARG A 315 -4.87 6.57 30.91
C ARG A 315 -5.68 5.43 31.48
N ILE A 316 -5.77 4.33 30.74
CA ILE A 316 -6.49 3.11 31.15
C ILE A 316 -5.46 1.98 31.18
N GLU A 317 -5.17 1.49 32.39
CA GLU A 317 -4.22 0.42 32.61
C GLU A 317 -4.79 -0.95 32.20
N ALA A 318 -3.94 -1.85 31.70
CA ALA A 318 -4.37 -3.18 31.26
C ALA A 318 -4.86 -4.08 32.39
N GLU A 319 -4.47 -3.80 33.62
CA GLU A 319 -4.95 -4.48 34.83
C GLU A 319 -6.15 -3.82 35.51
N SER A 320 -6.66 -2.71 34.97
CA SER A 320 -7.79 -1.98 35.55
C SER A 320 -9.14 -2.66 35.27
N ASP A 321 -10.18 -2.28 36.01
CA ASP A 321 -11.55 -2.74 35.77
C ASP A 321 -12.12 -2.29 34.41
N GLN A 322 -11.47 -1.34 33.74
CA GLN A 322 -11.82 -0.87 32.41
C GLN A 322 -11.14 -1.70 31.29
N ALA A 323 -10.30 -2.65 31.64
CA ALA A 323 -9.65 -3.53 30.69
C ALA A 323 -9.98 -5.01 30.98
N ARG A 324 -9.82 -5.83 29.93
CA ARG A 324 -9.93 -7.28 30.02
C ARG A 324 -8.99 -7.94 29.07
N VAL A 325 -8.50 -9.11 29.43
CA VAL A 325 -7.69 -9.99 28.58
C VAL A 325 -8.48 -11.21 28.15
N SER A 326 -8.12 -11.81 27.02
CA SER A 326 -8.68 -13.06 26.52
C SER A 326 -7.59 -13.95 25.92
N GLY A 327 -7.94 -15.21 25.65
CA GLY A 327 -6.98 -16.20 25.18
C GLY A 327 -6.01 -16.61 26.27
N ASP A 328 -4.74 -16.71 25.94
CA ASP A 328 -3.66 -17.04 26.90
C ASP A 328 -2.94 -15.79 27.42
N VAL A 329 -3.49 -14.61 27.18
CA VAL A 329 -2.95 -13.34 27.70
C VAL A 329 -3.09 -13.31 29.21
N THR A 330 -2.00 -12.94 29.90
CA THR A 330 -1.97 -12.84 31.36
C THR A 330 -1.57 -11.45 31.82
N ILE A 331 -2.03 -11.04 32.99
CA ILE A 331 -1.53 -9.84 33.64
C ILE A 331 -0.28 -10.21 34.45
N VAL A 332 0.83 -9.59 34.08
CA VAL A 332 2.11 -9.69 34.78
C VAL A 332 2.22 -8.51 35.71
N SER A 333 2.49 -8.76 37.01
CA SER A 333 2.60 -7.73 38.06
C SER A 333 4.02 -7.65 38.60
N GLY A 334 4.35 -6.49 39.19
CA GLY A 334 5.64 -6.26 39.85
C GLY A 334 6.72 -5.70 38.96
N ASP A 335 6.39 -5.24 37.74
CA ASP A 335 7.32 -4.50 36.88
C ASP A 335 7.24 -2.99 37.19
N ALA A 336 8.27 -2.49 37.89
CA ALA A 336 8.31 -1.06 38.27
C ALA A 336 8.47 -0.13 37.06
N SER A 337 8.78 -0.65 35.87
CA SER A 337 8.86 0.13 34.62
C SER A 337 7.52 0.24 33.90
N ALA A 338 6.56 -0.64 34.21
CA ALA A 338 5.20 -0.55 33.69
C ALA A 338 4.40 0.53 34.45
N SER A 339 3.48 1.19 33.74
CA SER A 339 2.50 2.08 34.37
C SER A 339 1.61 1.25 35.29
N GLY A 340 1.29 1.74 36.45
CA GLY A 340 0.55 0.92 37.45
C GLY A 340 1.29 -0.30 38.03
N GLY A 341 2.48 -0.63 37.48
CA GLY A 341 3.31 -1.77 37.92
C GLY A 341 2.87 -3.13 37.38
N SER A 342 1.97 -3.16 36.41
CA SER A 342 1.46 -4.39 35.77
C SER A 342 1.15 -4.17 34.30
N TYR A 343 1.08 -5.24 33.51
CA TYR A 343 0.80 -5.18 32.06
C TYR A 343 0.18 -6.48 31.53
N ALA A 344 -0.51 -6.41 30.40
CA ALA A 344 -0.99 -7.56 29.67
C ALA A 344 0.14 -8.16 28.81
N SER A 345 0.46 -9.43 29.02
CA SER A 345 1.56 -10.13 28.34
C SER A 345 1.09 -11.32 27.53
N GLY A 346 1.81 -11.58 26.44
CA GLY A 346 1.66 -12.81 25.67
C GLY A 346 0.62 -12.72 24.56
N ILE A 347 0.31 -11.53 24.05
CA ILE A 347 -0.59 -11.37 22.88
C ILE A 347 0.16 -11.89 21.64
N SER A 348 -0.06 -13.18 21.26
CA SER A 348 0.79 -13.85 20.27
C SER A 348 0.09 -14.87 19.38
N LYS A 349 -1.15 -15.26 19.64
CA LYS A 349 -1.88 -16.28 18.88
C LYS A 349 -3.38 -15.99 18.79
N ASP A 350 -4.05 -16.70 17.89
CA ASP A 350 -5.50 -16.60 17.70
C ASP A 350 -6.29 -16.72 19.01
N GLY A 351 -7.17 -15.78 19.24
CA GLY A 351 -7.97 -15.67 20.46
C GLY A 351 -7.33 -14.81 21.56
N ASP A 352 -6.05 -14.47 21.44
CA ASP A 352 -5.39 -13.54 22.34
C ASP A 352 -5.85 -12.11 22.06
N ALA A 353 -6.22 -11.39 23.09
CA ALA A 353 -6.50 -9.95 22.99
C ALA A 353 -6.40 -9.27 24.35
N VAL A 354 -6.07 -7.99 24.32
CA VAL A 354 -6.40 -7.03 25.38
C VAL A 354 -7.46 -6.07 24.86
N THR A 355 -8.46 -5.78 25.68
CA THR A 355 -9.61 -4.93 25.34
C THR A 355 -9.80 -3.87 26.40
N PHE A 356 -9.83 -2.62 26.00
CA PHE A 356 -10.05 -1.45 26.85
C PHE A 356 -11.45 -0.90 26.65
N THR A 357 -12.11 -0.49 27.73
CA THR A 357 -13.42 0.18 27.69
C THR A 357 -13.21 1.68 27.81
N VAL A 358 -13.73 2.43 26.85
CA VAL A 358 -13.61 3.89 26.75
C VAL A 358 -15.00 4.52 26.73
N ASP A 359 -15.13 5.72 27.26
CA ASP A 359 -16.35 6.52 27.17
C ASP A 359 -16.13 7.67 26.17
N ALA A 360 -16.89 7.64 25.08
CA ALA A 360 -16.88 8.67 24.05
C ALA A 360 -17.88 9.81 24.34
N GLY A 361 -18.53 9.84 25.50
CA GLY A 361 -19.44 10.92 25.90
C GLY A 361 -20.49 11.21 24.83
N GLN A 362 -20.40 12.39 24.19
CA GLN A 362 -21.29 12.82 23.10
C GLN A 362 -20.86 12.31 21.72
N GLY A 363 -19.78 11.52 21.65
CA GLY A 363 -19.19 11.10 20.37
C GLY A 363 -18.31 12.16 19.75
N GLY A 364 -17.57 11.78 18.71
CA GLY A 364 -16.63 12.66 18.03
C GLY A 364 -15.38 11.92 17.59
N THR A 365 -14.36 12.68 17.25
CA THR A 365 -13.04 12.16 16.93
C THR A 365 -12.21 12.04 18.19
N PHE A 366 -11.62 10.88 18.38
CA PHE A 366 -10.75 10.58 19.53
C PHE A 366 -9.40 10.06 19.01
N THR A 367 -8.41 10.19 19.89
CA THR A 367 -7.09 9.59 19.67
C THR A 367 -6.80 8.65 20.84
N PHE A 368 -6.23 7.50 20.56
CA PHE A 368 -5.68 6.64 21.59
C PHE A 368 -4.27 6.17 21.23
N SER A 369 -3.44 6.00 22.24
CA SER A 369 -2.04 5.61 22.11
C SER A 369 -1.77 4.43 23.05
N PRO A 370 -1.41 3.22 22.51
CA PRO A 370 -0.99 2.10 23.34
C PRO A 370 0.44 2.31 23.84
N ARG A 371 0.67 1.99 25.10
CA ARG A 371 2.00 1.81 25.67
C ARG A 371 2.35 0.33 25.63
N TYR A 372 3.41 -0.03 24.93
CA TYR A 372 3.72 -1.41 24.60
C TYR A 372 5.20 -1.75 24.68
N SER A 373 5.51 -3.06 24.76
CA SER A 373 6.83 -3.61 24.50
C SER A 373 6.75 -4.84 23.61
N SER A 374 7.75 -5.02 22.71
CA SER A 374 7.81 -6.11 21.75
C SER A 374 9.26 -6.51 21.44
N PRO A 375 9.97 -7.19 22.36
CA PRO A 375 11.40 -7.44 22.19
C PRO A 375 11.74 -8.54 21.17
N GLN A 376 10.77 -9.37 20.80
CA GLN A 376 11.01 -10.57 19.97
C GLN A 376 10.75 -10.34 18.48
N ALA A 377 10.22 -9.20 18.07
CA ALA A 377 9.79 -8.98 16.69
C ALA A 377 10.47 -7.81 16.01
N ASP A 378 10.73 -7.98 14.71
CA ASP A 378 10.86 -6.87 13.79
C ASP A 378 9.46 -6.60 13.20
N GLY A 379 8.68 -5.70 13.86
CA GLY A 379 7.38 -5.26 13.38
C GLY A 379 6.24 -6.26 13.58
N ALA A 380 5.77 -6.42 14.81
CA ALA A 380 4.56 -7.19 15.07
C ALA A 380 3.33 -6.38 14.64
N ASN A 381 2.58 -6.92 13.68
CA ASN A 381 1.32 -6.30 13.25
C ASN A 381 0.14 -6.88 14.01
N HIS A 382 -0.67 -6.01 14.56
CA HIS A 382 -1.88 -6.39 15.28
C HIS A 382 -3.10 -5.66 14.74
N GLN A 383 -4.24 -6.32 14.77
CA GLN A 383 -5.51 -5.66 14.51
C GLN A 383 -5.88 -4.70 15.64
N VAL A 384 -6.52 -3.61 15.26
CA VAL A 384 -7.21 -2.74 16.21
C VAL A 384 -8.70 -2.78 15.91
N MET A 385 -9.48 -3.30 16.83
CA MET A 385 -10.91 -3.50 16.68
C MET A 385 -11.69 -2.56 17.61
N ILE A 386 -12.74 -1.96 17.08
CA ILE A 386 -13.73 -1.23 17.87
C ILE A 386 -14.91 -2.14 18.10
N ASP A 387 -15.42 -2.16 19.33
CA ASP A 387 -16.61 -2.92 19.75
C ASP A 387 -16.55 -4.41 19.38
N MET A 388 -15.37 -5.03 19.49
CA MET A 388 -15.16 -6.44 19.20
C MET A 388 -16.14 -7.34 19.98
N GLY A 389 -16.81 -8.26 19.28
CA GLY A 389 -17.82 -9.16 19.84
C GLY A 389 -19.22 -8.57 19.95
N LYS A 390 -19.43 -7.29 19.72
CA LYS A 390 -20.77 -6.70 19.64
C LYS A 390 -21.35 -6.90 18.24
N LYS A 391 -22.30 -7.82 18.09
CA LYS A 391 -22.90 -8.16 16.79
C LYS A 391 -23.46 -6.93 16.07
N GLY A 392 -22.96 -6.69 14.84
CA GLY A 392 -23.39 -5.57 14.01
C GLY A 392 -22.77 -4.20 14.36
N GLN A 393 -21.92 -4.13 15.40
CA GLN A 393 -21.24 -2.91 15.79
C GLN A 393 -19.72 -3.03 15.71
N GLN A 394 -19.19 -4.26 15.77
CA GLN A 394 -17.76 -4.45 15.69
C GLN A 394 -17.19 -3.94 14.37
N LYS A 395 -16.06 -3.25 14.44
CA LYS A 395 -15.38 -2.66 13.29
C LYS A 395 -13.88 -2.87 13.44
N LEU A 396 -13.24 -3.42 12.41
CA LEU A 396 -11.79 -3.33 12.28
C LEU A 396 -11.44 -1.87 11.94
N LEU A 397 -10.63 -1.24 12.77
CA LEU A 397 -10.21 0.14 12.56
C LEU A 397 -8.99 0.19 11.65
N LYS A 398 -7.93 -0.51 12.01
CA LYS A 398 -6.69 -0.62 11.22
C LYS A 398 -5.80 -1.76 11.74
N TYR A 399 -4.72 -2.01 11.02
CA TYR A 399 -3.57 -2.76 11.52
C TYR A 399 -2.54 -1.79 12.08
N VAL A 400 -1.89 -2.20 13.16
CA VAL A 400 -0.84 -1.44 13.82
C VAL A 400 0.42 -2.29 13.90
N THR A 401 1.53 -1.72 13.51
CA THR A 401 2.85 -2.35 13.65
C THR A 401 3.48 -1.89 14.96
N PHE A 402 3.72 -2.82 15.87
CA PHE A 402 4.49 -2.58 17.07
C PHE A 402 5.99 -2.75 16.76
N ASN A 403 6.75 -1.69 16.93
CA ASN A 403 8.18 -1.70 16.67
C ASN A 403 8.94 -2.53 17.70
N LYS A 404 10.03 -3.16 17.27
CA LYS A 404 10.90 -3.91 18.18
C LYS A 404 11.43 -3.03 19.31
N THR A 405 11.33 -3.53 20.53
CA THR A 405 11.93 -2.93 21.73
C THR A 405 13.16 -3.69 22.17
N GLN A 406 13.96 -3.14 23.09
CA GLN A 406 15.19 -3.79 23.55
C GLN A 406 14.90 -4.90 24.56
N SER A 407 13.83 -4.78 25.32
CA SER A 407 13.39 -5.74 26.35
C SER A 407 11.90 -5.64 26.62
N ASP A 408 11.35 -6.54 27.43
CA ASP A 408 9.96 -6.46 27.90
C ASP A 408 9.69 -5.23 28.76
N SER A 409 10.71 -4.65 29.36
CA SER A 409 10.61 -3.42 30.18
C SER A 409 11.02 -2.15 29.42
N ASP A 410 11.27 -2.24 28.11
CA ASP A 410 11.52 -1.10 27.21
C ASP A 410 10.18 -0.66 26.61
N TRP A 411 9.45 0.17 27.35
CA TRP A 411 8.11 0.61 26.98
C TRP A 411 8.13 1.77 26.00
N ARG A 412 7.25 1.71 24.99
CA ARG A 412 7.04 2.74 23.97
C ARG A 412 5.60 3.19 23.91
N GLU A 413 5.41 4.47 23.60
CA GLU A 413 4.13 5.10 23.30
C GLU A 413 4.21 5.86 21.97
N ASP A 414 4.84 5.26 21.00
CA ASP A 414 5.13 5.87 19.68
C ASP A 414 4.05 5.63 18.63
N ILE A 415 2.90 5.10 19.04
CA ILE A 415 1.74 4.84 18.19
C ILE A 415 0.59 5.72 18.65
N SER A 416 -0.04 6.41 17.69
CA SER A 416 -1.25 7.20 17.95
C SER A 416 -2.30 6.87 16.88
N ILE A 417 -3.53 6.61 17.29
CA ILE A 417 -4.60 6.10 16.42
C ILE A 417 -5.83 6.97 16.58
N ASN A 418 -6.28 7.59 15.48
CA ASN A 418 -7.51 8.36 15.45
C ASN A 418 -8.71 7.46 15.17
N VAL A 419 -9.82 7.73 15.82
CA VAL A 419 -11.07 6.99 15.66
C VAL A 419 -12.29 7.91 15.80
N GLU A 420 -13.27 7.72 14.92
CA GLU A 420 -14.59 8.30 15.08
C GLU A 420 -15.47 7.37 15.90
N LEU A 421 -15.97 7.85 17.01
CA LEU A 421 -16.85 7.11 17.90
C LEU A 421 -18.23 7.81 18.02
N THR A 422 -19.27 6.99 18.04
CA THR A 422 -20.63 7.48 18.35
C THR A 422 -20.75 7.79 19.84
N PRO A 423 -21.80 8.49 20.28
CA PRO A 423 -22.01 8.71 21.73
C PRO A 423 -22.07 7.41 22.52
N GLY A 424 -21.45 7.41 23.70
CA GLY A 424 -21.54 6.32 24.68
C GLY A 424 -20.25 5.51 24.84
N THR A 425 -20.41 4.31 25.41
CA THR A 425 -19.29 3.44 25.76
C THR A 425 -18.91 2.50 24.64
N HIS A 426 -17.63 2.50 24.30
CA HIS A 426 -17.02 1.66 23.27
C HIS A 426 -15.92 0.78 23.86
N THR A 427 -15.46 -0.19 23.05
CA THR A 427 -14.26 -0.96 23.39
C THR A 427 -13.22 -0.82 22.29
N ILE A 428 -11.95 -0.70 22.69
CA ILE A 428 -10.77 -0.74 21.81
C ILE A 428 -10.03 -2.03 22.13
N SER A 429 -9.86 -2.90 21.14
CA SER A 429 -9.26 -4.21 21.31
C SER A 429 -8.06 -4.39 20.39
N PHE A 430 -7.04 -5.10 20.88
CA PHE A 430 -5.87 -5.52 20.13
C PHE A 430 -5.86 -7.05 20.03
N PRO A 431 -6.68 -7.63 19.13
CA PRO A 431 -6.71 -9.07 18.93
C PRO A 431 -5.63 -9.53 17.96
N ILE A 432 -5.35 -10.83 18.00
CA ILE A 432 -4.59 -11.53 16.96
C ILE A 432 -5.56 -12.23 16.00
N ASP A 433 -5.27 -12.14 14.70
CA ASP A 433 -5.96 -12.90 13.67
C ASP A 433 -5.35 -14.30 13.58
N LYS A 434 -6.20 -15.32 13.44
CA LYS A 434 -5.81 -16.74 13.32
C LYS A 434 -4.87 -17.06 12.16
N TYR A 435 -4.71 -16.15 11.21
CA TYR A 435 -3.90 -16.36 10.01
C TYR A 435 -2.50 -15.78 10.09
N GLU A 436 -2.17 -15.10 11.20
CA GLU A 436 -0.90 -14.42 11.30
C GLU A 436 0.00 -15.05 12.37
N LYS A 437 1.28 -15.23 12.07
CA LYS A 437 2.30 -15.54 13.05
C LYS A 437 2.87 -14.25 13.58
N TYR A 438 2.57 -13.96 14.84
CA TYR A 438 3.00 -12.74 15.47
C TYR A 438 4.11 -13.00 16.47
N ALA A 439 4.98 -12.03 16.56
CA ALA A 439 5.80 -11.92 17.72
C ALA A 439 4.93 -11.43 18.89
N PRO A 440 5.21 -11.92 20.09
CA PRO A 440 4.47 -11.48 21.28
C PRO A 440 4.61 -9.98 21.49
N VAL A 441 3.48 -9.34 21.81
CA VAL A 441 3.43 -7.96 22.27
C VAL A 441 2.88 -7.94 23.67
N ASN A 442 3.48 -7.09 24.51
CA ASN A 442 2.95 -6.73 25.80
C ASN A 442 2.31 -5.35 25.69
N ILE A 443 1.15 -5.16 26.29
CA ILE A 443 0.48 -3.85 26.37
C ILE A 443 0.27 -3.49 27.83
N ASP A 444 0.81 -2.33 28.19
CA ASP A 444 0.77 -1.78 29.52
C ASP A 444 -0.54 -1.00 29.77
N CYS A 445 -0.81 -0.02 28.94
CA CYS A 445 -2.01 0.81 29.01
C CYS A 445 -2.35 1.41 27.65
N ILE A 446 -3.48 2.08 27.56
CA ILE A 446 -3.77 3.05 26.51
C ILE A 446 -4.00 4.43 27.12
N THR A 447 -3.58 5.45 26.38
CA THR A 447 -3.98 6.83 26.64
C THR A 447 -5.09 7.19 25.66
N PHE A 448 -6.26 7.58 26.13
CA PHE A 448 -7.44 7.92 25.32
C PHE A 448 -7.83 9.38 25.53
N ARG A 449 -8.03 10.14 24.46
CA ARG A 449 -8.34 11.57 24.50
C ARG A 449 -9.22 12.01 23.35
N GLU A 450 -9.96 13.08 23.54
CA GLU A 450 -10.64 13.77 22.45
C GLU A 450 -9.61 14.40 21.51
N PHE A 451 -9.86 14.29 20.22
CA PHE A 451 -9.03 14.90 19.20
C PHE A 451 -9.43 16.37 19.06
N ASN A 452 -8.54 17.26 19.46
CA ASN A 452 -8.73 18.72 19.36
C ASN A 452 -8.11 19.30 18.10
#